data_205e9c20d202b4d86dc33c2685133334
#
_entry.id   205e9c20d202b4d86dc33c2685133334
#
_cell.length_a   1.000
_cell.length_b   1.000
_cell.length_c   1.000
_cell.angle_alpha   90.00
_cell.angle_beta   90.00
_cell.angle_gamma   90.00
#
_symmetry.space_group_name_H-M   'P 1'
#
loop_
_entity.id
_entity.type
_entity.pdbx_description
1 polymer ?
#
loop_
_entity_poly.entity_id
_entity_poly.type
_entity_poly.pdbx_seq_one_letter_code
_entity_poly.pdbx_strand_id
1 'polypeptide(L)'
;MSRHARPGLPALVIAMAFAAGTSSSALAQTSRAEDVLTKKARAIHEKVITLDTHIDFSPGDLAGERNYSQRLETQFNLPKMIDGGLDALFFSIYVGQSREAQNPDAFQAAGYERAYKAAIEKFDAVHRFTHEIAPDKIELALNAADVRRINRQGKKVALMGVENGYPIGEEIARVKEFYDRGARYLSLTHNGHNQLADSHTGERDGWKWNGLSPLGKQAIAEMNRLGIMVDVSHASKESMMQTAGLSKAPIIASHSAARALCDISRNMDDEQLLALKKTGGVIQVVAYSSFIRTSRPDSPERAAALTALRKEFGLPEPTGPSQRARFQSALTQLSADKRAQYEKKLVDIDHEHPGDPPATIKDFVDHIDYAVKLIGIDHVGISSDFDGGGGVIGWNDASETFNVTLELVRRGYTEKKIEKLWGANLLRVMDKVQRIARELQK
;
A
#
# COMPACT_ATOMS: atom_id res chain seq x y z
N MET A 1 -55.07 -42.64 70.02
CA MET A 1 -54.15 -41.62 70.08
C MET A 1 -53.25 -41.69 68.87
N SER A 2 -53.63 -40.94 67.96
CA SER A 2 -53.40 -41.12 66.54
C SER A 2 -52.01 -40.72 66.10
N ARG A 3 -51.29 -41.57 65.33
CA ARG A 3 -50.07 -41.31 64.58
C ARG A 3 -50.46 -41.02 63.17
N HIS A 4 -50.16 -39.82 62.69
CA HIS A 4 -50.29 -39.46 61.27
C HIS A 4 -48.92 -39.61 60.56
N ALA A 5 -48.88 -40.53 59.61
CA ALA A 5 -47.81 -40.69 58.64
C ALA A 5 -47.88 -39.63 57.60
N ARG A 6 -46.74 -39.04 57.19
CA ARG A 6 -46.62 -38.16 56.06
C ARG A 6 -46.18 -38.99 54.83
N PRO A 7 -46.78 -38.75 53.66
CA PRO A 7 -46.29 -39.38 52.40
C PRO A 7 -45.13 -38.65 51.79
N GLY A 8 -44.15 -39.44 51.31
CA GLY A 8 -42.98 -38.96 50.61
C GLY A 8 -43.30 -38.47 49.19
N LEU A 9 -42.60 -37.38 48.76
CA LEU A 9 -42.62 -36.88 47.44
C LEU A 9 -41.63 -37.66 46.55
N PRO A 10 -41.99 -37.99 45.30
CA PRO A 10 -41.03 -38.58 44.35
C PRO A 10 -40.04 -37.54 43.81
N ALA A 11 -38.76 -37.90 43.74
CA ALA A 11 -37.71 -37.11 43.12
C ALA A 11 -37.95 -37.00 41.59
N LEU A 12 -38.09 -35.76 41.11
CA LEU A 12 -38.13 -35.45 39.71
C LEU A 12 -36.68 -35.38 39.18
N VAL A 13 -36.22 -36.44 38.51
CA VAL A 13 -35.02 -36.41 37.68
C VAL A 13 -35.38 -35.77 36.35
N ILE A 14 -35.10 -34.47 36.20
CA ILE A 14 -35.17 -33.80 34.91
C ILE A 14 -33.79 -33.88 34.28
N ALA A 15 -33.72 -34.61 33.16
CA ALA A 15 -32.53 -34.78 32.35
C ALA A 15 -32.04 -33.42 31.77
N MET A 16 -30.84 -33.01 32.18
CA MET A 16 -30.02 -32.03 31.44
C MET A 16 -29.30 -32.74 30.27
N ALA A 17 -29.94 -32.84 29.14
CA ALA A 17 -29.37 -33.47 27.94
C ALA A 17 -29.80 -32.73 26.62
N PHE A 18 -29.80 -31.41 26.61
CA PHE A 18 -30.15 -30.68 25.37
C PHE A 18 -29.35 -29.40 25.08
N ALA A 19 -28.18 -29.17 25.67
CA ALA A 19 -27.37 -27.98 25.35
C ALA A 19 -26.03 -28.26 24.64
N ALA A 20 -25.55 -29.49 24.60
CA ALA A 20 -24.26 -29.81 23.99
C ALA A 20 -24.33 -30.14 22.48
N GLY A 21 -25.48 -30.56 22.00
CA GLY A 21 -25.64 -30.96 20.57
C GLY A 21 -25.78 -29.80 19.58
N THR A 22 -26.30 -28.65 20.01
CA THR A 22 -26.55 -27.49 19.13
C THR A 22 -25.28 -26.68 18.87
N SER A 23 -24.35 -26.63 19.86
CA SER A 23 -23.07 -25.88 19.67
C SER A 23 -22.12 -26.60 18.71
N SER A 24 -22.05 -27.93 18.75
CA SER A 24 -21.18 -28.72 17.85
C SER A 24 -21.68 -28.68 16.40
N SER A 25 -22.98 -28.71 16.16
CA SER A 25 -23.53 -28.63 14.79
C SER A 25 -23.38 -27.22 14.19
N ALA A 26 -23.54 -26.17 14.97
CA ALA A 26 -23.33 -24.78 14.53
C ALA A 26 -21.84 -24.52 14.20
N LEU A 27 -20.92 -25.00 15.01
CA LEU A 27 -19.48 -24.92 14.75
C LEU A 27 -19.07 -25.69 13.50
N ALA A 28 -19.60 -26.90 13.29
CA ALA A 28 -19.34 -27.70 12.09
C ALA A 28 -19.94 -27.05 10.83
N GLN A 29 -21.08 -26.41 10.95
CA GLN A 29 -21.75 -25.72 9.84
C GLN A 29 -21.01 -24.41 9.46
N THR A 30 -20.51 -23.64 10.43
CA THR A 30 -19.67 -22.45 10.18
C THR A 30 -18.32 -22.82 9.56
N SER A 31 -17.67 -23.89 10.05
CA SER A 31 -16.42 -24.41 9.46
C SER A 31 -16.62 -24.83 8.00
N ARG A 32 -17.69 -25.56 7.69
CA ARG A 32 -18.00 -26.01 6.32
C ARG A 32 -18.33 -24.82 5.38
N ALA A 33 -19.02 -23.80 5.87
CA ALA A 33 -19.29 -22.59 5.10
C ALA A 33 -18.01 -21.82 4.79
N GLU A 34 -17.08 -21.70 5.75
CA GLU A 34 -15.79 -21.05 5.57
C GLU A 34 -14.90 -21.83 4.57
N ASP A 35 -14.90 -23.17 4.61
CA ASP A 35 -14.18 -24.00 3.64
C ASP A 35 -14.69 -23.78 2.21
N VAL A 36 -16.01 -23.62 2.02
CA VAL A 36 -16.60 -23.34 0.71
C VAL A 36 -16.16 -21.96 0.20
N LEU A 37 -16.18 -20.93 1.06
CA LEU A 37 -15.72 -19.58 0.71
C LEU A 37 -14.23 -19.57 0.38
N THR A 38 -13.40 -20.25 1.15
CA THR A 38 -11.96 -20.38 0.92
C THR A 38 -11.65 -21.07 -0.42
N LYS A 39 -12.33 -22.18 -0.74
CA LYS A 39 -12.18 -22.85 -2.04
C LYS A 39 -12.59 -21.95 -3.20
N LYS A 40 -13.71 -21.23 -3.07
CA LYS A 40 -14.15 -20.25 -4.07
C LYS A 40 -13.14 -19.12 -4.24
N ALA A 41 -12.64 -18.57 -3.13
CA ALA A 41 -11.65 -17.52 -3.16
C ALA A 41 -10.34 -17.97 -3.82
N ARG A 42 -9.89 -19.19 -3.54
CA ARG A 42 -8.69 -19.77 -4.15
C ARG A 42 -8.85 -19.88 -5.68
N ALA A 43 -9.95 -20.44 -6.15
CA ALA A 43 -10.24 -20.57 -7.58
C ALA A 43 -10.30 -19.20 -8.31
N ILE A 44 -10.80 -18.16 -7.65
CA ILE A 44 -10.81 -16.80 -8.19
C ILE A 44 -9.40 -16.22 -8.20
N HIS A 45 -8.66 -16.34 -7.10
CA HIS A 45 -7.33 -15.78 -6.92
C HIS A 45 -6.34 -16.33 -7.95
N GLU A 46 -6.39 -17.63 -8.23
CA GLU A 46 -5.56 -18.30 -9.23
C GLU A 46 -5.90 -17.93 -10.69
N LYS A 47 -7.09 -17.36 -10.91
CA LYS A 47 -7.58 -17.02 -12.26
C LYS A 47 -7.37 -15.57 -12.63
N VAL A 48 -7.46 -14.65 -11.65
CA VAL A 48 -7.31 -13.21 -11.88
C VAL A 48 -5.84 -12.82 -11.83
N ILE A 49 -5.45 -11.78 -12.58
CA ILE A 49 -4.11 -11.18 -12.41
C ILE A 49 -4.15 -10.30 -11.17
N THR A 50 -3.47 -10.73 -10.12
CA THR A 50 -3.28 -9.95 -8.91
C THR A 50 -2.15 -8.95 -9.12
N LEU A 51 -2.43 -7.65 -8.98
CA LEU A 51 -1.48 -6.58 -9.24
C LEU A 51 -1.46 -5.60 -8.07
N ASP A 52 -0.28 -5.37 -7.53
CA ASP A 52 0.01 -4.37 -6.51
C ASP A 52 0.67 -3.14 -7.14
N THR A 53 0.15 -1.96 -6.85
CA THR A 53 0.60 -0.74 -7.53
C THR A 53 1.76 -0.03 -6.88
N HIS A 54 2.18 -0.45 -5.68
CA HIS A 54 3.25 0.25 -4.97
C HIS A 54 3.97 -0.64 -3.97
N ILE A 55 5.24 -0.90 -4.24
CA ILE A 55 6.15 -1.60 -3.34
C ILE A 55 7.47 -0.84 -3.32
N ASP A 56 7.94 -0.46 -2.13
CA ASP A 56 9.23 0.18 -1.96
C ASP A 56 10.38 -0.82 -1.94
N PHE A 57 11.58 -0.34 -2.23
CA PHE A 57 12.80 -1.13 -2.18
C PHE A 57 14.04 -0.24 -2.10
N SER A 58 15.14 -0.81 -1.62
CA SER A 58 16.48 -0.25 -1.77
C SER A 58 17.20 -0.94 -2.94
N PRO A 59 18.12 -0.26 -3.66
CA PRO A 59 18.87 -0.90 -4.74
C PRO A 59 19.55 -2.21 -4.33
N GLY A 60 20.05 -2.29 -3.09
CA GLY A 60 20.68 -3.49 -2.52
C GLY A 60 19.71 -4.68 -2.39
N ASP A 61 18.42 -4.44 -2.18
CA ASP A 61 17.40 -5.50 -2.06
C ASP A 61 17.15 -6.21 -3.39
N LEU A 62 17.41 -5.54 -4.50
CA LEU A 62 17.27 -6.09 -5.85
C LEU A 62 18.60 -6.58 -6.42
N ALA A 63 19.69 -5.84 -6.23
CA ALA A 63 20.96 -6.04 -6.95
C ALA A 63 22.13 -6.51 -6.06
N GLY A 64 21.94 -6.62 -4.75
CA GLY A 64 22.95 -7.10 -3.80
C GLY A 64 23.10 -8.62 -3.79
N GLU A 65 24.09 -9.12 -3.05
CA GLU A 65 24.29 -10.57 -2.84
C GLU A 65 23.11 -11.22 -2.14
N ARG A 66 22.52 -10.52 -1.17
CA ARG A 66 21.26 -10.86 -0.52
C ARG A 66 20.17 -10.00 -1.13
N ASN A 67 19.28 -10.59 -1.93
CA ASN A 67 18.30 -9.85 -2.72
C ASN A 67 16.94 -10.56 -2.78
N TYR A 68 15.98 -9.91 -3.40
CA TYR A 68 14.58 -10.36 -3.48
C TYR A 68 14.34 -11.67 -4.27
N SER A 69 15.35 -12.26 -4.89
CA SER A 69 15.24 -13.61 -5.42
C SER A 69 15.23 -14.69 -4.33
N GLN A 70 15.60 -14.32 -3.09
CA GLN A 70 15.69 -15.14 -1.90
C GLN A 70 14.58 -14.80 -0.91
N ARG A 71 14.27 -15.72 0.03
CA ARG A 71 13.37 -15.43 1.13
C ARG A 71 14.06 -14.54 2.17
N LEU A 72 13.53 -13.35 2.33
CA LEU A 72 14.03 -12.33 3.26
C LEU A 72 12.95 -11.97 4.29
N GLU A 73 13.35 -11.23 5.32
CA GLU A 73 12.45 -10.66 6.32
C GLU A 73 11.63 -9.45 5.80
N THR A 74 12.02 -8.88 4.65
CA THR A 74 11.27 -7.80 3.97
C THR A 74 9.84 -8.23 3.67
N GLN A 75 8.91 -7.26 3.59
CA GLN A 75 7.50 -7.56 3.30
C GLN A 75 7.32 -8.10 1.87
N PHE A 76 8.16 -7.68 0.94
CA PHE A 76 8.21 -8.22 -0.41
C PHE A 76 9.51 -8.99 -0.68
N ASN A 77 9.41 -10.13 -1.38
CA ASN A 77 10.45 -10.84 -2.12
C ASN A 77 9.78 -11.90 -3.01
N LEU A 78 10.47 -12.42 -4.03
CA LEU A 78 9.89 -13.39 -4.97
C LEU A 78 9.29 -14.65 -4.31
N PRO A 79 9.93 -15.29 -3.32
CA PRO A 79 9.31 -16.43 -2.63
C PRO A 79 7.97 -16.05 -1.96
N LYS A 80 7.87 -14.91 -1.28
CA LYS A 80 6.62 -14.43 -0.67
C LYS A 80 5.56 -14.08 -1.73
N MET A 81 5.98 -13.44 -2.84
CA MET A 81 5.12 -13.15 -3.98
C MET A 81 4.49 -14.43 -4.58
N ILE A 82 5.28 -15.49 -4.67
CA ILE A 82 4.81 -16.80 -5.17
C ILE A 82 3.85 -17.44 -4.18
N ASP A 83 4.19 -17.48 -2.89
CA ASP A 83 3.37 -18.10 -1.84
C ASP A 83 1.99 -17.42 -1.72
N GLY A 84 1.95 -16.09 -1.78
CA GLY A 84 0.71 -15.31 -1.69
C GLY A 84 -0.09 -15.26 -2.99
N GLY A 85 0.48 -15.72 -4.12
CA GLY A 85 -0.18 -15.66 -5.41
C GLY A 85 -0.29 -14.24 -5.97
N LEU A 86 0.66 -13.34 -5.65
CA LEU A 86 0.78 -12.03 -6.29
C LEU A 86 1.44 -12.20 -7.66
N ASP A 87 0.84 -11.65 -8.74
CA ASP A 87 1.31 -11.87 -10.12
C ASP A 87 2.10 -10.70 -10.68
N ALA A 88 1.74 -9.48 -10.33
CA ALA A 88 2.34 -8.26 -10.85
C ALA A 88 2.52 -7.21 -9.75
N LEU A 89 3.52 -6.35 -9.91
CA LEU A 89 3.74 -5.22 -8.99
C LEU A 89 4.43 -4.06 -9.67
N PHE A 90 4.26 -2.87 -9.08
CA PHE A 90 5.07 -1.71 -9.41
C PHE A 90 6.17 -1.53 -8.36
N PHE A 91 7.41 -1.58 -8.79
CA PHE A 91 8.55 -1.13 -8.01
C PHE A 91 8.57 0.40 -7.97
N SER A 92 8.60 0.97 -6.76
CA SER A 92 8.66 2.42 -6.53
C SER A 92 10.08 2.95 -6.72
N ILE A 93 10.28 3.72 -7.76
CA ILE A 93 11.50 4.53 -7.94
C ILE A 93 11.34 5.77 -7.05
N TYR A 94 11.33 5.54 -5.74
CA TYR A 94 11.19 6.58 -4.73
C TYR A 94 12.52 7.25 -4.43
N VAL A 95 12.53 8.58 -4.47
CA VAL A 95 13.64 9.40 -3.99
C VAL A 95 13.10 10.49 -3.09
N GLY A 96 13.47 10.41 -1.82
CA GLY A 96 13.12 11.43 -0.84
C GLY A 96 13.83 12.76 -1.10
N GLN A 97 13.22 13.83 -0.62
CA GLN A 97 13.82 15.17 -0.59
C GLN A 97 14.04 15.63 0.84
N SER A 98 15.15 16.32 1.10
CA SER A 98 15.34 17.02 2.36
C SER A 98 14.46 18.28 2.39
N ARG A 99 14.04 18.69 3.59
CA ARG A 99 13.40 20.02 3.76
C ARG A 99 14.44 21.10 3.55
N GLU A 100 14.06 22.20 2.90
CA GLU A 100 14.94 23.33 2.63
C GLU A 100 15.62 23.88 3.91
N ALA A 101 14.86 23.95 5.02
CA ALA A 101 15.38 24.34 6.32
C ALA A 101 16.48 23.40 6.89
N GLN A 102 16.52 22.13 6.44
CA GLN A 102 17.49 21.14 6.89
C GLN A 102 18.67 20.99 5.92
N ASN A 103 18.43 21.28 4.64
CA ASN A 103 19.42 21.24 3.58
C ASN A 103 19.11 22.33 2.55
N PRO A 104 19.77 23.50 2.63
CA PRO A 104 19.54 24.62 1.70
C PRO A 104 19.78 24.25 0.22
N ASP A 105 20.61 23.24 -0.05
CA ASP A 105 20.89 22.79 -1.41
C ASP A 105 19.82 21.82 -1.96
N ALA A 106 18.82 21.43 -1.16
CA ALA A 106 17.84 20.44 -1.58
C ALA A 106 17.14 20.85 -2.89
N PHE A 107 16.79 22.12 -3.03
CA PHE A 107 16.10 22.68 -4.20
C PHE A 107 17.03 23.49 -5.12
N GLN A 108 18.33 23.16 -5.09
CA GLN A 108 19.34 23.69 -5.99
C GLN A 108 19.80 22.60 -6.97
N ALA A 109 20.53 22.98 -8.01
CA ALA A 109 21.04 22.05 -9.04
C ALA A 109 21.76 20.83 -8.45
N ALA A 110 22.57 21.02 -7.40
CA ALA A 110 23.30 19.93 -6.75
C ALA A 110 22.36 18.94 -6.02
N GLY A 111 21.27 19.43 -5.41
CA GLY A 111 20.25 18.58 -4.77
C GLY A 111 19.46 17.76 -5.79
N TYR A 112 19.03 18.39 -6.86
CA TYR A 112 18.34 17.71 -7.97
C TYR A 112 19.22 16.66 -8.65
N GLU A 113 20.52 16.95 -8.84
CA GLU A 113 21.44 16.02 -9.46
C GLU A 113 21.71 14.79 -8.58
N ARG A 114 21.80 14.95 -7.26
CA ARG A 114 21.87 13.81 -6.32
C ARG A 114 20.61 12.95 -6.39
N ALA A 115 19.44 13.59 -6.43
CA ALA A 115 18.17 12.88 -6.52
C ALA A 115 18.02 12.13 -7.84
N TYR A 116 18.40 12.78 -8.95
CA TYR A 116 18.42 12.14 -10.26
C TYR A 116 19.32 10.89 -10.27
N LYS A 117 20.55 10.98 -9.79
CA LYS A 117 21.46 9.82 -9.70
C LYS A 117 20.89 8.68 -8.87
N ALA A 118 20.25 9.00 -7.74
CA ALA A 118 19.61 8.00 -6.90
C ALA A 118 18.42 7.33 -7.61
N ALA A 119 17.65 8.07 -8.42
CA ALA A 119 16.60 7.49 -9.24
C ALA A 119 17.16 6.56 -10.31
N ILE A 120 18.25 6.96 -11.00
CA ILE A 120 18.93 6.12 -12.00
C ILE A 120 19.41 4.81 -11.39
N GLU A 121 20.04 4.85 -10.20
CA GLU A 121 20.48 3.65 -9.49
C GLU A 121 19.33 2.68 -9.20
N LYS A 122 18.16 3.20 -8.82
CA LYS A 122 16.95 2.39 -8.62
C LYS A 122 16.43 1.77 -9.93
N PHE A 123 16.38 2.52 -11.03
CA PHE A 123 16.03 1.96 -12.34
C PHE A 123 16.97 0.83 -12.73
N ASP A 124 18.28 1.05 -12.61
CA ASP A 124 19.30 0.07 -12.97
C ASP A 124 19.21 -1.19 -12.10
N ALA A 125 18.85 -1.05 -10.82
CA ALA A 125 18.63 -2.19 -9.93
C ALA A 125 17.43 -3.06 -10.37
N VAL A 126 16.30 -2.44 -10.79
CA VAL A 126 15.14 -3.19 -11.32
C VAL A 126 15.51 -3.88 -12.63
N HIS A 127 16.21 -3.21 -13.54
CA HIS A 127 16.68 -3.81 -14.78
C HIS A 127 17.60 -5.00 -14.52
N ARG A 128 18.57 -4.85 -13.62
CA ARG A 128 19.47 -5.94 -13.24
C ARG A 128 18.73 -7.11 -12.62
N PHE A 129 17.75 -6.84 -11.75
CA PHE A 129 16.96 -7.89 -11.12
C PHE A 129 16.18 -8.72 -12.15
N THR A 130 15.55 -8.05 -13.13
CA THR A 130 14.69 -8.69 -14.11
C THR A 130 15.45 -9.32 -15.29
N HIS A 131 16.66 -8.85 -15.60
CA HIS A 131 17.43 -9.34 -16.76
C HIS A 131 18.61 -10.25 -16.38
N GLU A 132 19.18 -10.10 -15.17
CA GLU A 132 20.40 -10.82 -14.79
C GLU A 132 20.17 -11.76 -13.61
N ILE A 133 19.46 -11.31 -12.55
CA ILE A 133 19.37 -12.05 -11.29
C ILE A 133 18.24 -13.10 -11.30
N ALA A 134 17.07 -12.71 -11.78
CA ALA A 134 15.89 -13.59 -11.76
C ALA A 134 15.10 -13.59 -13.08
N PRO A 135 15.75 -13.60 -14.27
CA PRO A 135 15.07 -13.47 -15.56
C PRO A 135 14.06 -14.59 -15.87
N ASP A 136 14.26 -15.78 -15.27
CA ASP A 136 13.38 -16.91 -15.45
C ASP A 136 12.10 -16.81 -14.57
N LYS A 137 12.10 -15.95 -13.54
CA LYS A 137 11.03 -15.84 -12.54
C LYS A 137 10.19 -14.60 -12.71
N ILE A 138 10.80 -13.47 -13.10
CA ILE A 138 10.14 -12.17 -13.20
C ILE A 138 10.63 -11.43 -14.45
N GLU A 139 9.73 -10.71 -15.12
CA GLU A 139 10.03 -9.97 -16.34
C GLU A 139 9.42 -8.57 -16.28
N LEU A 140 10.13 -7.57 -16.84
CA LEU A 140 9.69 -6.18 -16.89
C LEU A 140 8.61 -5.99 -17.97
N ALA A 141 7.46 -5.43 -17.59
CA ALA A 141 6.37 -5.03 -18.48
C ALA A 141 6.38 -3.53 -18.73
N LEU A 142 6.17 -3.13 -19.98
CA LEU A 142 6.12 -1.72 -20.40
C LEU A 142 4.71 -1.26 -20.81
N ASN A 143 3.76 -2.18 -20.84
CA ASN A 143 2.36 -1.94 -21.19
C ASN A 143 1.47 -3.06 -20.66
N ALA A 144 0.15 -2.86 -20.71
CA ALA A 144 -0.80 -3.84 -20.20
C ALA A 144 -0.82 -5.16 -21.00
N ALA A 145 -0.43 -5.13 -22.27
CA ALA A 145 -0.31 -6.37 -23.07
C ALA A 145 0.87 -7.22 -22.60
N ASP A 146 2.00 -6.59 -22.23
CA ASP A 146 3.13 -7.28 -21.63
C ASP A 146 2.75 -7.94 -20.31
N VAL A 147 2.03 -7.23 -19.42
CA VAL A 147 1.55 -7.81 -18.16
C VAL A 147 0.78 -9.10 -18.42
N ARG A 148 -0.18 -9.06 -19.33
CA ARG A 148 -0.98 -10.25 -19.68
C ARG A 148 -0.15 -11.34 -20.35
N ARG A 149 0.82 -11.00 -21.18
CA ARG A 149 1.72 -11.96 -21.87
C ARG A 149 2.62 -12.66 -20.86
N ILE A 150 3.31 -11.91 -20.03
CA ILE A 150 4.28 -12.44 -19.05
C ILE A 150 3.56 -13.33 -18.02
N ASN A 151 2.39 -12.90 -17.52
CA ASN A 151 1.58 -13.70 -16.61
C ASN A 151 1.15 -15.04 -17.25
N ARG A 152 0.69 -15.04 -18.51
CA ARG A 152 0.38 -16.30 -19.22
C ARG A 152 1.58 -17.22 -19.40
N GLN A 153 2.80 -16.71 -19.36
CA GLN A 153 4.03 -17.52 -19.41
C GLN A 153 4.43 -18.09 -18.04
N GLY A 154 3.65 -17.79 -16.99
CA GLY A 154 3.90 -18.24 -15.62
C GLY A 154 5.00 -17.46 -14.90
N LYS A 155 5.49 -16.36 -15.47
CA LYS A 155 6.43 -15.45 -14.80
C LYS A 155 5.69 -14.38 -14.01
N LYS A 156 6.32 -13.89 -12.96
CA LYS A 156 5.90 -12.69 -12.25
C LYS A 156 6.21 -11.44 -13.07
N VAL A 157 5.45 -10.38 -12.84
CA VAL A 157 5.51 -9.17 -13.65
C VAL A 157 6.05 -8.02 -12.81
N ALA A 158 7.14 -7.41 -13.23
CA ALA A 158 7.64 -6.14 -12.72
C ALA A 158 7.14 -4.99 -13.59
N LEU A 159 6.73 -3.90 -12.96
CA LEU A 159 6.52 -2.58 -13.56
C LEU A 159 7.30 -1.56 -12.73
N MET A 160 7.49 -0.35 -13.25
CA MET A 160 8.15 0.73 -12.52
C MET A 160 7.28 1.98 -12.48
N GLY A 161 7.16 2.56 -11.29
CA GLY A 161 6.55 3.86 -11.07
C GLY A 161 7.51 4.79 -10.35
N VAL A 162 7.58 6.04 -10.78
CA VAL A 162 8.38 7.05 -10.07
C VAL A 162 7.53 7.65 -8.97
N GLU A 163 7.99 7.52 -7.74
CA GLU A 163 7.39 8.19 -6.61
C GLU A 163 8.19 9.44 -6.24
N ASN A 164 7.50 10.59 -6.22
CA ASN A 164 8.06 11.91 -6.09
C ASN A 164 8.74 12.42 -7.38
N GLY A 165 8.13 13.38 -8.05
CA GLY A 165 8.73 14.02 -9.23
C GLY A 165 9.97 14.88 -8.96
N TYR A 166 10.42 14.94 -7.70
CA TYR A 166 11.61 15.68 -7.29
C TYR A 166 12.88 15.34 -8.09
N PRO A 167 13.18 14.06 -8.44
CA PRO A 167 14.37 13.71 -9.21
C PRO A 167 14.45 14.27 -10.63
N ILE A 168 13.33 14.69 -11.23
CA ILE A 168 13.43 15.34 -12.56
C ILE A 168 14.13 16.70 -12.48
N GLY A 169 14.26 17.30 -11.27
CA GLY A 169 14.78 18.65 -11.11
C GLY A 169 13.94 19.65 -11.88
N GLU A 170 14.59 20.60 -12.54
CA GLU A 170 13.94 21.58 -13.42
C GLU A 170 14.00 21.18 -14.90
N GLU A 171 14.42 19.93 -15.20
CA GLU A 171 14.66 19.43 -16.56
C GLU A 171 13.51 18.50 -17.00
N ILE A 172 12.53 19.04 -17.72
CA ILE A 172 11.38 18.27 -18.25
C ILE A 172 11.83 17.06 -19.10
N ALA A 173 12.97 17.17 -19.80
CA ALA A 173 13.50 16.06 -20.60
C ALA A 173 13.74 14.77 -19.79
N ARG A 174 13.98 14.88 -18.49
CA ARG A 174 14.16 13.72 -17.60
C ARG A 174 12.86 12.88 -17.46
N VAL A 175 11.70 13.46 -17.68
CA VAL A 175 10.43 12.69 -17.73
C VAL A 175 10.48 11.68 -18.87
N LYS A 176 10.98 12.10 -20.06
CA LYS A 176 11.19 11.18 -21.18
C LYS A 176 12.23 10.11 -20.87
N GLU A 177 13.34 10.48 -20.27
CA GLU A 177 14.37 9.51 -19.90
C GLU A 177 13.82 8.45 -18.93
N PHE A 178 13.05 8.85 -17.91
CA PHE A 178 12.42 7.90 -16.98
C PHE A 178 11.40 6.99 -17.70
N TYR A 179 10.64 7.53 -18.68
CA TYR A 179 9.79 6.74 -19.54
C TYR A 179 10.57 5.69 -20.34
N ASP A 180 11.67 6.10 -20.96
CA ASP A 180 12.54 5.23 -21.77
C ASP A 180 13.18 4.13 -20.89
N ARG A 181 13.47 4.42 -19.61
CA ARG A 181 13.92 3.45 -18.60
C ARG A 181 12.82 2.54 -18.09
N GLY A 182 11.57 2.77 -18.44
CA GLY A 182 10.45 1.88 -18.12
C GLY A 182 9.44 2.41 -17.12
N ALA A 183 9.53 3.65 -16.67
CA ALA A 183 8.49 4.24 -15.81
C ALA A 183 7.14 4.29 -16.53
N ARG A 184 6.06 3.91 -15.82
CA ARG A 184 4.70 3.92 -16.35
C ARG A 184 3.72 4.73 -15.51
N TYR A 185 4.11 5.14 -14.30
CA TYR A 185 3.51 6.29 -13.61
C TYR A 185 4.59 7.20 -13.03
N LEU A 186 4.21 8.44 -12.74
CA LEU A 186 5.03 9.40 -12.00
C LEU A 186 4.12 10.21 -11.08
N SER A 187 4.40 10.18 -9.77
CA SER A 187 3.70 11.01 -8.80
C SER A 187 4.33 12.40 -8.72
N LEU A 188 3.47 13.41 -8.55
CA LEU A 188 3.92 14.82 -8.55
C LEU A 188 4.78 15.15 -7.34
N THR A 189 4.41 14.62 -6.17
CA THR A 189 5.05 14.90 -4.87
C THR A 189 5.14 13.64 -4.03
N HIS A 190 5.91 13.74 -2.93
CA HIS A 190 5.81 12.85 -1.77
C HIS A 190 5.48 13.70 -0.52
N ASN A 191 6.05 13.39 0.64
CA ASN A 191 5.84 14.14 1.88
C ASN A 191 6.67 15.44 1.90
N GLY A 192 6.17 16.45 1.23
CA GLY A 192 6.74 17.80 1.08
C GLY A 192 6.52 18.38 -0.30
N HIS A 193 6.35 19.72 -0.36
CA HIS A 193 6.28 20.44 -1.63
C HIS A 193 7.59 20.31 -2.37
N ASN A 194 7.50 20.22 -3.69
CA ASN A 194 8.68 20.22 -4.54
C ASN A 194 8.54 21.25 -5.68
N GLN A 195 9.35 21.18 -6.71
CA GLN A 195 9.32 22.09 -7.83
C GLN A 195 8.10 21.91 -8.76
N LEU A 196 7.33 20.80 -8.60
CA LEU A 196 6.16 20.50 -9.44
C LEU A 196 4.84 20.91 -8.80
N ALA A 197 4.67 20.64 -7.48
CA ALA A 197 3.36 20.76 -6.87
C ALA A 197 3.43 20.86 -5.33
N ASP A 198 2.31 21.22 -4.75
CA ASP A 198 2.08 21.11 -3.31
C ASP A 198 1.71 19.68 -2.93
N SER A 199 2.32 19.20 -1.84
CA SER A 199 2.01 17.94 -1.16
C SER A 199 0.84 18.11 -0.18
N HIS A 200 0.19 16.99 0.16
CA HIS A 200 -0.82 16.92 1.23
C HIS A 200 -0.32 17.50 2.57
N THR A 201 1.01 17.49 2.81
CA THR A 201 1.60 18.03 4.05
C THR A 201 1.37 19.54 4.21
N GLY A 202 0.96 20.23 3.16
CA GLY A 202 0.62 21.66 3.20
C GLY A 202 -0.54 21.99 4.12
N GLU A 203 -1.44 21.07 4.44
CA GLU A 203 -2.46 21.31 5.48
C GLU A 203 -1.83 21.63 6.85
N ARG A 204 -0.63 21.13 7.11
CA ARG A 204 0.15 21.39 8.32
C ARG A 204 1.20 22.49 8.12
N ASP A 205 1.88 22.47 6.97
CA ASP A 205 3.13 23.21 6.72
C ASP A 205 2.89 24.51 5.91
N GLY A 206 1.65 24.76 5.43
CA GLY A 206 1.29 25.83 4.49
C GLY A 206 1.54 25.45 3.05
N TRP A 207 1.19 26.32 2.10
CA TRP A 207 1.22 26.05 0.67
C TRP A 207 2.35 26.84 -0.03
N LYS A 208 2.99 26.23 -1.03
CA LYS A 208 4.03 26.90 -1.84
C LYS A 208 3.47 27.42 -3.17
N TRP A 209 2.59 26.65 -3.81
CA TRP A 209 2.09 26.91 -5.15
C TRP A 209 0.57 27.13 -5.22
N ASN A 210 -0.14 26.85 -4.13
CA ASN A 210 -1.61 26.68 -4.13
C ASN A 210 -2.06 25.71 -5.22
N GLY A 211 -1.37 24.55 -5.29
CA GLY A 211 -1.60 23.52 -6.27
C GLY A 211 -0.38 23.19 -7.11
N LEU A 212 -0.52 23.31 -8.43
CA LEU A 212 0.56 23.03 -9.39
C LEU A 212 1.44 24.24 -9.65
N SER A 213 2.75 24.02 -9.67
CA SER A 213 3.70 25.01 -10.21
C SER A 213 3.59 25.13 -11.76
N PRO A 214 4.18 26.16 -12.37
CA PRO A 214 4.31 26.21 -13.84
C PRO A 214 5.04 25.00 -14.41
N LEU A 215 6.08 24.50 -13.74
CA LEU A 215 6.83 23.31 -14.14
C LEU A 215 6.00 22.03 -14.00
N GLY A 216 5.18 21.92 -12.93
CA GLY A 216 4.26 20.81 -12.73
C GLY A 216 3.24 20.68 -13.87
N LYS A 217 2.72 21.80 -14.37
CA LYS A 217 1.82 21.81 -15.54
C LYS A 217 2.52 21.31 -16.81
N GLN A 218 3.79 21.68 -17.02
CA GLN A 218 4.60 21.17 -18.13
C GLN A 218 4.88 19.67 -17.98
N ALA A 219 5.19 19.20 -16.76
CA ALA A 219 5.42 17.80 -16.48
C ALA A 219 4.17 16.94 -16.78
N ILE A 220 2.97 17.40 -16.42
CA ILE A 220 1.70 16.72 -16.73
C ILE A 220 1.50 16.64 -18.26
N ALA A 221 1.76 17.71 -18.99
CA ALA A 221 1.64 17.72 -20.45
C ALA A 221 2.62 16.71 -21.08
N GLU A 222 3.86 16.65 -20.60
CA GLU A 222 4.86 15.71 -21.09
C GLU A 222 4.53 14.26 -20.73
N MET A 223 4.06 14.00 -19.52
CA MET A 223 3.56 12.67 -19.13
C MET A 223 2.42 12.20 -20.04
N ASN A 224 1.45 13.08 -20.33
CA ASN A 224 0.35 12.76 -21.26
C ASN A 224 0.88 12.45 -22.67
N ARG A 225 1.85 13.24 -23.15
CA ARG A 225 2.48 13.04 -24.46
C ARG A 225 3.21 11.72 -24.57
N LEU A 226 3.88 11.29 -23.51
CA LEU A 226 4.68 10.05 -23.47
C LEU A 226 3.84 8.80 -23.17
N GLY A 227 2.71 8.95 -22.48
CA GLY A 227 1.91 7.82 -22.06
C GLY A 227 2.28 7.30 -20.65
N ILE A 228 2.77 8.19 -19.79
CA ILE A 228 2.97 7.96 -18.36
C ILE A 228 1.66 8.32 -17.64
N MET A 229 1.18 7.44 -16.76
CA MET A 229 0.05 7.75 -15.87
C MET A 229 0.46 8.83 -14.87
N VAL A 230 -0.29 9.94 -14.80
CA VAL A 230 -0.07 10.96 -13.77
C VAL A 230 -0.63 10.43 -12.46
N ASP A 231 0.24 10.28 -11.46
CA ASP A 231 -0.13 9.81 -10.13
C ASP A 231 -0.28 11.00 -9.18
N VAL A 232 -1.42 11.04 -8.48
CA VAL A 232 -1.76 12.11 -7.53
C VAL A 232 -1.73 11.65 -6.07
N SER A 233 -1.23 10.45 -5.78
CA SER A 233 -0.91 10.07 -4.41
C SER A 233 0.07 11.07 -3.82
N HIS A 234 -0.06 11.41 -2.53
CA HIS A 234 0.66 12.46 -1.82
C HIS A 234 0.40 13.91 -2.26
N ALA A 235 -0.25 14.15 -3.39
CA ALA A 235 -0.55 15.52 -3.81
C ALA A 235 -1.55 16.21 -2.87
N SER A 236 -1.45 17.54 -2.74
CA SER A 236 -2.50 18.30 -2.06
C SER A 236 -3.82 18.18 -2.81
N LYS A 237 -4.94 18.47 -2.13
CA LYS A 237 -6.25 18.51 -2.78
C LYS A 237 -6.23 19.41 -4.00
N GLU A 238 -5.68 20.62 -3.86
CA GLU A 238 -5.64 21.60 -4.95
C GLU A 238 -4.75 21.13 -6.11
N SER A 239 -3.58 20.53 -5.81
CA SER A 239 -2.71 19.93 -6.85
C SER A 239 -3.42 18.83 -7.62
N MET A 240 -4.13 17.96 -6.94
CA MET A 240 -4.91 16.88 -7.56
C MET A 240 -6.07 17.42 -8.40
N MET A 241 -6.86 18.38 -7.90
CA MET A 241 -8.00 18.96 -8.62
C MET A 241 -7.57 19.70 -9.88
N GLN A 242 -6.46 20.46 -9.80
CA GLN A 242 -5.86 21.11 -10.98
C GLN A 242 -5.34 20.07 -11.98
N THR A 243 -4.71 19.00 -11.49
CA THR A 243 -4.25 17.88 -12.35
C THR A 243 -5.43 17.22 -13.06
N ALA A 244 -6.53 16.93 -12.36
CA ALA A 244 -7.74 16.35 -12.95
C ALA A 244 -8.36 17.25 -14.04
N GLY A 245 -8.24 18.57 -13.91
CA GLY A 245 -8.70 19.55 -14.91
C GLY A 245 -7.78 19.70 -16.12
N LEU A 246 -6.48 19.49 -15.94
CA LEU A 246 -5.45 19.72 -16.98
C LEU A 246 -5.10 18.45 -17.77
N SER A 247 -5.07 17.29 -17.12
CA SER A 247 -4.66 16.05 -17.76
C SER A 247 -5.59 15.66 -18.91
N LYS A 248 -5.00 15.36 -20.06
CA LYS A 248 -5.71 14.84 -21.25
C LYS A 248 -6.00 13.34 -21.13
N ALA A 249 -5.34 12.66 -20.20
CA ALA A 249 -5.47 11.24 -19.94
C ALA A 249 -6.02 10.98 -18.53
N PRO A 250 -6.60 9.80 -18.25
CA PRO A 250 -6.97 9.42 -16.90
C PRO A 250 -5.79 9.51 -15.94
N ILE A 251 -6.04 10.02 -14.74
CA ILE A 251 -5.07 10.07 -13.65
C ILE A 251 -5.25 8.88 -12.71
N ILE A 252 -4.22 8.57 -11.91
CA ILE A 252 -4.30 7.53 -10.88
C ILE A 252 -3.95 8.10 -9.51
N ALA A 253 -4.41 7.42 -8.46
CA ALA A 253 -3.82 7.50 -7.14
C ALA A 253 -3.23 6.12 -6.84
N SER A 254 -1.92 5.97 -6.93
CA SER A 254 -1.22 4.68 -6.88
C SER A 254 -1.34 3.98 -5.52
N HIS A 255 -1.46 4.75 -4.42
CA HIS A 255 -1.60 4.26 -3.06
C HIS A 255 -2.21 5.35 -2.15
N SER A 256 -3.52 5.40 -2.05
CA SER A 256 -4.28 6.36 -1.23
C SER A 256 -5.48 5.69 -0.58
N ALA A 257 -6.16 6.37 0.34
CA ALA A 257 -7.35 5.84 0.99
C ALA A 257 -8.47 6.89 1.05
N ALA A 258 -9.63 6.55 1.63
CA ALA A 258 -10.78 7.44 1.72
C ALA A 258 -10.72 8.30 2.99
N ARG A 259 -10.71 9.62 2.85
CA ARG A 259 -10.67 10.57 3.96
C ARG A 259 -11.91 10.50 4.85
N ALA A 260 -13.05 10.15 4.28
CA ALA A 260 -14.29 9.98 5.04
C ALA A 260 -14.23 8.88 6.12
N LEU A 261 -13.35 7.89 5.99
CA LEU A 261 -13.16 6.82 6.98
C LEU A 261 -11.98 7.08 7.91
N CYS A 262 -10.96 7.78 7.43
CA CYS A 262 -9.82 8.20 8.25
C CYS A 262 -9.39 9.61 7.81
N ASP A 263 -9.77 10.61 8.62
CA ASP A 263 -9.61 12.04 8.30
C ASP A 263 -8.17 12.51 8.50
N ILE A 264 -7.36 12.23 7.48
CA ILE A 264 -5.98 12.75 7.37
C ILE A 264 -5.78 13.36 5.98
N SER A 265 -4.89 14.34 5.88
CA SER A 265 -4.58 15.04 4.63
C SER A 265 -4.02 14.13 3.52
N ARG A 266 -3.47 12.97 3.89
CA ARG A 266 -2.92 11.97 2.97
C ARG A 266 -4.01 11.24 2.16
N ASN A 267 -5.24 11.20 2.69
CA ASN A 267 -6.38 10.53 2.11
C ASN A 267 -7.19 11.46 1.21
N MET A 268 -7.88 10.88 0.24
CA MET A 268 -8.72 11.59 -0.73
C MET A 268 -10.13 11.77 -0.18
N ASP A 269 -10.64 13.00 -0.22
CA ASP A 269 -12.04 13.27 0.09
C ASP A 269 -12.98 12.90 -1.09
N ASP A 270 -14.28 13.02 -0.86
CA ASP A 270 -15.30 12.62 -1.83
C ASP A 270 -15.23 13.44 -3.14
N GLU A 271 -14.89 14.73 -3.04
CA GLU A 271 -14.74 15.60 -4.21
C GLU A 271 -13.57 15.16 -5.08
N GLN A 272 -12.44 14.82 -4.45
CA GLN A 272 -11.27 14.28 -5.13
C GLN A 272 -11.57 12.93 -5.79
N LEU A 273 -12.24 12.02 -5.09
CA LEU A 273 -12.65 10.71 -5.62
C LEU A 273 -13.59 10.86 -6.83
N LEU A 274 -14.55 11.78 -6.78
CA LEU A 274 -15.45 12.07 -7.88
C LEU A 274 -14.72 12.71 -9.07
N ALA A 275 -13.75 13.60 -8.82
CA ALA A 275 -12.92 14.18 -9.85
C ALA A 275 -12.04 13.12 -10.54
N LEU A 276 -11.43 12.21 -9.77
CA LEU A 276 -10.68 11.07 -10.31
C LEU A 276 -11.56 10.21 -11.22
N LYS A 277 -12.76 9.83 -10.78
CA LYS A 277 -13.75 9.11 -11.60
C LYS A 277 -14.03 9.85 -12.91
N LYS A 278 -14.24 11.17 -12.85
CA LYS A 278 -14.54 12.00 -14.03
C LYS A 278 -13.43 11.94 -15.09
N THR A 279 -12.17 11.79 -14.71
CA THR A 279 -11.07 11.58 -15.68
C THR A 279 -11.09 10.17 -16.29
N GLY A 280 -11.85 9.24 -15.74
CA GLY A 280 -11.82 7.82 -16.07
C GLY A 280 -10.69 7.06 -15.35
N GLY A 281 -10.13 7.67 -14.31
CA GLY A 281 -9.00 7.18 -13.53
C GLY A 281 -9.35 6.08 -12.52
N VAL A 282 -8.38 5.75 -11.65
CA VAL A 282 -8.51 4.71 -10.63
C VAL A 282 -7.75 5.08 -9.36
N ILE A 283 -8.37 4.90 -8.20
CA ILE A 283 -7.69 4.89 -6.91
C ILE A 283 -7.28 3.46 -6.58
N GLN A 284 -6.03 3.25 -6.20
CA GLN A 284 -5.56 2.03 -5.58
C GLN A 284 -5.60 2.25 -4.06
N VAL A 285 -6.57 1.60 -3.41
CA VAL A 285 -6.72 1.69 -1.96
C VAL A 285 -5.50 1.06 -1.30
N VAL A 286 -4.87 1.79 -0.39
CA VAL A 286 -3.62 1.37 0.23
C VAL A 286 -3.85 0.69 1.58
N ALA A 287 -3.18 -0.44 1.80
CA ALA A 287 -3.19 -1.17 3.06
C ALA A 287 -2.15 -0.61 4.04
N TYR A 288 -2.23 0.69 4.35
CA TYR A 288 -1.35 1.35 5.30
C TYR A 288 -2.11 1.67 6.59
N SER A 289 -1.74 1.05 7.70
CA SER A 289 -2.53 1.06 8.94
C SER A 289 -2.98 2.46 9.38
N SER A 290 -2.06 3.44 9.42
CA SER A 290 -2.39 4.80 9.84
C SER A 290 -3.17 5.64 8.80
N PHE A 291 -3.34 5.14 7.57
CA PHE A 291 -4.15 5.81 6.53
C PHE A 291 -5.58 5.27 6.49
N ILE A 292 -5.80 4.06 6.99
CA ILE A 292 -7.13 3.42 6.97
C ILE A 292 -7.79 3.37 8.34
N ARG A 293 -7.03 3.65 9.41
CA ARG A 293 -7.57 3.69 10.77
C ARG A 293 -6.88 4.76 11.59
N THR A 294 -7.66 5.62 12.23
CA THR A 294 -7.16 6.56 13.23
C THR A 294 -6.83 5.81 14.51
N SER A 295 -5.55 5.74 14.86
CA SER A 295 -5.13 5.15 16.13
C SER A 295 -5.49 6.08 17.29
N ARG A 296 -6.00 5.51 18.38
CA ARG A 296 -6.16 6.22 19.63
C ARG A 296 -4.79 6.50 20.25
N PRO A 297 -4.60 7.63 20.95
CA PRO A 297 -3.37 7.87 21.69
C PRO A 297 -3.14 6.75 22.72
N ASP A 298 -1.88 6.42 22.96
CA ASP A 298 -1.51 5.53 24.05
C ASP A 298 -2.01 6.08 25.40
N SER A 299 -2.37 5.18 26.33
CA SER A 299 -2.64 5.59 27.71
C SER A 299 -1.38 6.22 28.33
N PRO A 300 -1.52 7.13 29.31
CA PRO A 300 -0.36 7.71 30.00
C PRO A 300 0.60 6.65 30.55
N GLU A 301 0.07 5.54 31.05
CA GLU A 301 0.84 4.41 31.62
C GLU A 301 1.65 3.73 30.50
N ARG A 302 1.01 3.43 29.35
CA ARG A 302 1.68 2.84 28.19
C ARG A 302 2.77 3.77 27.63
N ALA A 303 2.45 5.03 27.45
CA ALA A 303 3.40 6.03 26.95
C ALA A 303 4.64 6.14 27.86
N ALA A 304 4.44 6.15 29.18
CA ALA A 304 5.52 6.17 30.16
C ALA A 304 6.38 4.87 30.11
N ALA A 305 5.74 3.70 30.02
CA ALA A 305 6.41 2.42 29.92
C ALA A 305 7.26 2.31 28.62
N LEU A 306 6.72 2.73 27.48
CA LEU A 306 7.43 2.75 26.21
C LEU A 306 8.62 3.73 26.22
N THR A 307 8.47 4.90 26.83
CA THR A 307 9.57 5.87 26.99
C THR A 307 10.67 5.31 27.89
N ALA A 308 10.31 4.65 29.00
CA ALA A 308 11.27 4.00 29.89
C ALA A 308 12.03 2.87 29.17
N LEU A 309 11.33 2.02 28.41
CA LEU A 309 11.91 0.96 27.62
C LEU A 309 12.92 1.51 26.57
N ARG A 310 12.55 2.52 25.82
CA ARG A 310 13.46 3.15 24.83
C ARG A 310 14.71 3.72 25.48
N LYS A 311 14.53 4.40 26.61
CA LYS A 311 15.65 4.95 27.39
C LYS A 311 16.60 3.86 27.90
N GLU A 312 16.08 2.72 28.37
CA GLU A 312 16.89 1.59 28.83
C GLU A 312 17.80 1.03 27.73
N PHE A 313 17.30 0.99 26.49
CA PHE A 313 18.05 0.48 25.34
C PHE A 313 18.80 1.58 24.54
N GLY A 314 18.78 2.82 25.01
CA GLY A 314 19.45 3.95 24.34
C GLY A 314 18.82 4.31 22.99
N LEU A 315 17.53 4.02 22.80
CA LEU A 315 16.80 4.28 21.57
C LEU A 315 16.18 5.68 21.59
N PRO A 316 16.18 6.41 20.46
CA PRO A 316 15.54 7.74 20.38
C PRO A 316 14.01 7.62 20.37
N GLU A 317 13.32 8.72 20.80
CA GLU A 317 11.87 8.81 20.71
C GLU A 317 11.41 8.97 19.25
N PRO A 318 10.45 8.18 18.74
CA PRO A 318 10.00 8.22 17.34
C PRO A 318 8.92 9.31 17.10
N THR A 319 9.17 10.56 17.52
CA THR A 319 8.20 11.65 17.51
C THR A 319 7.93 12.31 16.16
N GLY A 320 8.50 11.80 15.08
CA GLY A 320 8.28 12.29 13.72
C GLY A 320 9.02 11.46 12.68
N PRO A 321 8.83 11.67 11.38
CA PRO A 321 9.39 10.83 10.33
C PRO A 321 10.91 10.65 10.44
N SER A 322 11.68 11.73 10.62
CA SER A 322 13.13 11.65 10.79
C SER A 322 13.55 10.96 12.09
N GLN A 323 12.77 11.11 13.16
CA GLN A 323 13.01 10.44 14.43
C GLN A 323 12.67 8.96 14.35
N ARG A 324 11.61 8.59 13.62
CA ARG A 324 11.26 7.19 13.34
C ARG A 324 12.37 6.48 12.55
N ALA A 325 12.92 7.12 11.51
CA ALA A 325 14.05 6.57 10.77
C ALA A 325 15.29 6.36 11.67
N ARG A 326 15.61 7.34 12.54
CA ARG A 326 16.69 7.20 13.53
C ARG A 326 16.42 6.08 14.53
N PHE A 327 15.17 5.97 15.01
CA PHE A 327 14.78 4.89 15.90
C PHE A 327 14.97 3.53 15.25
N GLN A 328 14.51 3.32 14.02
CA GLN A 328 14.67 2.08 13.27
C GLN A 328 16.15 1.75 13.05
N SER A 329 16.95 2.73 12.62
CA SER A 329 18.40 2.55 12.48
C SER A 329 19.07 2.17 13.80
N ALA A 330 18.71 2.81 14.91
CA ALA A 330 19.26 2.48 16.22
C ALA A 330 18.82 1.08 16.69
N LEU A 331 17.57 0.70 16.42
CA LEU A 331 17.04 -0.63 16.76
C LEU A 331 17.78 -1.74 15.99
N THR A 332 18.06 -1.53 14.70
CA THR A 332 18.82 -2.50 13.89
C THR A 332 20.29 -2.61 14.29
N GLN A 333 20.84 -1.60 14.93
CA GLN A 333 22.23 -1.60 15.44
C GLN A 333 22.37 -2.27 16.81
N LEU A 334 21.28 -2.61 17.50
CA LEU A 334 21.35 -3.42 18.70
C LEU A 334 21.89 -4.82 18.37
N SER A 335 22.69 -5.38 19.32
CA SER A 335 23.06 -6.80 19.23
C SER A 335 21.80 -7.69 19.25
N ALA A 336 21.89 -8.89 18.68
CA ALA A 336 20.77 -9.84 18.65
C ALA A 336 20.17 -10.08 20.04
N ASP A 337 21.01 -10.24 21.06
CA ASP A 337 20.56 -10.45 22.44
C ASP A 337 19.82 -9.23 23.01
N LYS A 338 20.33 -8.03 22.78
CA LYS A 338 19.67 -6.80 23.23
C LYS A 338 18.35 -6.57 22.50
N ARG A 339 18.31 -6.88 21.21
CA ARG A 339 17.09 -6.78 20.42
C ARG A 339 16.03 -7.75 20.94
N ALA A 340 16.37 -9.02 21.19
CA ALA A 340 15.47 -10.00 21.75
C ALA A 340 14.95 -9.58 23.16
N GLN A 341 15.81 -9.00 24.00
CA GLN A 341 15.40 -8.45 25.29
C GLN A 341 14.43 -7.26 25.14
N TYR A 342 14.69 -6.35 24.20
CA TYR A 342 13.80 -5.24 23.89
C TYR A 342 12.43 -5.74 23.44
N GLU A 343 12.40 -6.67 22.48
CA GLU A 343 11.16 -7.25 21.93
C GLU A 343 10.35 -7.96 23.02
N LYS A 344 11.00 -8.73 23.91
CA LYS A 344 10.34 -9.37 25.03
C LYS A 344 9.67 -8.36 25.96
N LYS A 345 10.40 -7.31 26.37
CA LYS A 345 9.85 -6.26 27.25
C LYS A 345 8.73 -5.47 26.59
N LEU A 346 8.79 -5.29 25.26
CA LEU A 346 7.72 -4.67 24.49
C LEU A 346 6.44 -5.51 24.56
N VAL A 347 6.57 -6.85 24.42
CA VAL A 347 5.43 -7.78 24.57
C VAL A 347 4.84 -7.71 25.98
N ASP A 348 5.68 -7.60 27.02
CA ASP A 348 5.20 -7.45 28.40
C ASP A 348 4.40 -6.14 28.57
N ILE A 349 4.88 -5.02 27.97
CA ILE A 349 4.15 -3.74 27.98
C ILE A 349 2.84 -3.86 27.18
N ASP A 350 2.83 -4.53 26.04
CA ASP A 350 1.63 -4.73 25.22
C ASP A 350 0.56 -5.54 25.97
N HIS A 351 1.00 -6.46 26.84
CA HIS A 351 0.11 -7.25 27.68
C HIS A 351 -0.44 -6.45 28.89
N GLU A 352 0.42 -5.68 29.57
CA GLU A 352 0.05 -4.92 30.77
C GLU A 352 -0.73 -3.62 30.41
N HIS A 353 -0.34 -2.98 29.33
CA HIS A 353 -0.89 -1.71 28.84
C HIS A 353 -1.16 -1.83 27.32
N PRO A 354 -2.24 -2.51 26.91
CA PRO A 354 -2.50 -2.73 25.48
C PRO A 354 -2.68 -1.42 24.74
N GLY A 355 -1.95 -1.29 23.63
CA GLY A 355 -2.12 -0.18 22.69
C GLY A 355 -3.36 -0.34 21.80
N ASP A 356 -3.65 0.68 21.03
CA ASP A 356 -4.68 0.56 19.99
C ASP A 356 -4.17 -0.42 18.91
N PRO A 357 -4.92 -1.47 18.57
CA PRO A 357 -4.44 -2.46 17.62
C PRO A 357 -4.24 -1.84 16.22
N PRO A 358 -3.26 -2.32 15.46
CA PRO A 358 -3.12 -1.92 14.06
C PRO A 358 -4.39 -2.22 13.26
N ALA A 359 -4.55 -1.55 12.11
CA ALA A 359 -5.64 -1.85 11.20
C ALA A 359 -5.57 -3.30 10.70
N THR A 360 -6.73 -3.83 10.36
CA THR A 360 -6.91 -5.19 9.86
C THR A 360 -7.25 -5.18 8.37
N ILE A 361 -7.18 -6.33 7.74
CA ILE A 361 -7.67 -6.53 6.37
C ILE A 361 -9.14 -6.14 6.19
N LYS A 362 -9.95 -6.20 7.26
CA LYS A 362 -11.35 -5.77 7.22
C LYS A 362 -11.46 -4.25 7.13
N ASP A 363 -10.67 -3.52 7.92
CA ASP A 363 -10.58 -2.07 7.85
C ASP A 363 -10.10 -1.63 6.45
N PHE A 364 -9.15 -2.36 5.88
CA PHE A 364 -8.68 -2.11 4.51
C PHE A 364 -9.80 -2.28 3.48
N VAL A 365 -10.56 -3.38 3.54
CA VAL A 365 -11.65 -3.62 2.58
C VAL A 365 -12.84 -2.68 2.83
N ASP A 366 -13.02 -2.11 4.04
CA ASP A 366 -14.01 -1.05 4.29
C ASP A 366 -13.74 0.19 3.43
N HIS A 367 -12.47 0.57 3.25
CA HIS A 367 -12.09 1.65 2.33
C HIS A 367 -12.36 1.30 0.86
N ILE A 368 -12.17 0.04 0.45
CA ILE A 368 -12.55 -0.44 -0.88
C ILE A 368 -14.06 -0.34 -1.06
N ASP A 369 -14.85 -0.83 -0.10
CA ASP A 369 -16.31 -0.78 -0.14
C ASP A 369 -16.83 0.66 -0.24
N TYR A 370 -16.24 1.58 0.55
CA TYR A 370 -16.58 2.99 0.52
C TYR A 370 -16.32 3.60 -0.87
N ALA A 371 -15.10 3.41 -1.39
CA ALA A 371 -14.74 3.92 -2.71
C ALA A 371 -15.61 3.31 -3.81
N VAL A 372 -15.84 2.00 -3.79
CA VAL A 372 -16.73 1.32 -4.77
C VAL A 372 -18.16 1.86 -4.72
N LYS A 373 -18.68 2.13 -3.51
CA LYS A 373 -20.02 2.71 -3.34
C LYS A 373 -20.12 4.13 -3.92
N LEU A 374 -19.07 4.94 -3.73
CA LEU A 374 -19.05 6.35 -4.13
C LEU A 374 -18.77 6.52 -5.64
N ILE A 375 -17.71 5.88 -6.14
CA ILE A 375 -17.22 6.12 -7.51
C ILE A 375 -17.44 4.95 -8.46
N GLY A 376 -17.85 3.79 -7.96
CA GLY A 376 -18.11 2.59 -8.76
C GLY A 376 -16.91 1.68 -8.90
N ILE A 377 -17.18 0.39 -9.13
CA ILE A 377 -16.18 -0.69 -9.17
C ILE A 377 -15.09 -0.48 -10.24
N ASP A 378 -15.34 0.27 -11.29
CA ASP A 378 -14.42 0.49 -12.41
C ASP A 378 -13.30 1.49 -12.08
N HIS A 379 -13.36 2.13 -10.91
CA HIS A 379 -12.46 3.20 -10.49
C HIS A 379 -11.68 2.88 -9.21
N VAL A 380 -11.69 1.63 -8.76
CA VAL A 380 -11.05 1.21 -7.50
C VAL A 380 -10.13 0.04 -7.77
N GLY A 381 -9.00 0.00 -7.07
CA GLY A 381 -8.03 -1.08 -7.08
C GLY A 381 -7.33 -1.24 -5.73
N ILE A 382 -6.21 -1.93 -5.71
CA ILE A 382 -5.52 -2.43 -4.51
C ILE A 382 -4.05 -2.05 -4.54
N SER A 383 -3.52 -1.62 -3.39
CA SER A 383 -2.10 -1.35 -3.16
C SER A 383 -1.70 -1.76 -1.75
N SER A 384 -0.48 -2.26 -1.57
CA SER A 384 0.03 -2.67 -0.25
C SER A 384 0.86 -1.59 0.44
N ASP A 385 1.70 -0.88 -0.32
CA ASP A 385 2.78 -0.04 0.19
C ASP A 385 3.82 -0.85 1.01
N PHE A 386 4.05 -2.13 0.62
CA PHE A 386 5.03 -2.98 1.28
C PHE A 386 6.44 -2.39 1.18
N ASP A 387 7.22 -2.61 2.24
CA ASP A 387 8.54 -2.05 2.45
C ASP A 387 8.61 -0.50 2.50
N GLY A 388 7.46 0.21 2.24
CA GLY A 388 7.27 1.65 2.42
C GLY A 388 6.57 2.03 3.74
N GLY A 389 6.10 1.03 4.48
CA GLY A 389 5.41 1.18 5.77
C GLY A 389 3.96 0.67 5.76
N GLY A 390 3.53 0.12 4.66
CA GLY A 390 2.24 -0.54 4.52
C GLY A 390 2.18 -1.89 5.24
N GLY A 391 1.08 -2.58 5.03
CA GLY A 391 0.73 -3.82 5.72
C GLY A 391 -0.28 -3.62 6.85
N VAL A 392 -1.16 -4.59 6.99
CA VAL A 392 -2.22 -4.64 8.00
C VAL A 392 -2.36 -6.06 8.53
N ILE A 393 -2.98 -6.23 9.71
CA ILE A 393 -3.23 -7.57 10.24
C ILE A 393 -4.06 -8.37 9.24
N GLY A 394 -3.52 -9.52 8.81
CA GLY A 394 -4.08 -10.41 7.80
C GLY A 394 -3.58 -10.14 6.37
N TRP A 395 -2.82 -9.09 6.14
CA TRP A 395 -2.02 -8.85 4.95
C TRP A 395 -0.77 -8.05 5.31
N ASN A 396 0.14 -8.72 6.04
CA ASN A 396 1.36 -8.11 6.58
C ASN A 396 2.50 -8.10 5.55
N ASP A 397 2.49 -9.06 4.63
CA ASP A 397 3.49 -9.18 3.58
C ASP A 397 2.91 -9.87 2.33
N ALA A 398 3.70 -9.97 1.28
CA ALA A 398 3.26 -10.50 -0.01
C ALA A 398 2.81 -11.98 0.05
N SER A 399 3.23 -12.77 1.05
CA SER A 399 2.80 -14.17 1.19
C SER A 399 1.34 -14.31 1.66
N GLU A 400 0.76 -13.25 2.21
CA GLU A 400 -0.62 -13.21 2.70
C GLU A 400 -1.60 -12.60 1.68
N THR A 401 -1.17 -12.31 0.45
CA THR A 401 -1.98 -11.64 -0.60
C THR A 401 -3.32 -12.35 -0.87
N PHE A 402 -3.36 -13.68 -0.78
CA PHE A 402 -4.60 -14.45 -0.90
C PHE A 402 -5.70 -14.00 0.07
N ASN A 403 -5.35 -13.53 1.26
CA ASN A 403 -6.31 -13.15 2.28
C ASN A 403 -7.18 -11.96 1.85
N VAL A 404 -6.66 -11.06 1.00
CA VAL A 404 -7.45 -9.96 0.40
C VAL A 404 -8.57 -10.51 -0.48
N THR A 405 -8.24 -11.47 -1.35
CA THR A 405 -9.27 -12.12 -2.18
C THR A 405 -10.31 -12.84 -1.34
N LEU A 406 -9.88 -13.52 -0.27
CA LEU A 406 -10.78 -14.22 0.64
C LEU A 406 -11.74 -13.24 1.34
N GLU A 407 -11.25 -12.10 1.83
CA GLU A 407 -12.10 -11.08 2.44
C GLU A 407 -13.09 -10.46 1.45
N LEU A 408 -12.65 -10.20 0.21
CA LEU A 408 -13.56 -9.72 -0.85
C LEU A 408 -14.66 -10.75 -1.16
N VAL A 409 -14.33 -12.06 -1.19
CA VAL A 409 -15.32 -13.13 -1.39
C VAL A 409 -16.30 -13.21 -0.21
N ARG A 410 -15.83 -13.06 1.04
CA ARG A 410 -16.70 -12.98 2.23
C ARG A 410 -17.70 -11.83 2.15
N ARG A 411 -17.30 -10.70 1.56
CA ARG A 411 -18.17 -9.53 1.33
C ARG A 411 -19.07 -9.65 0.09
N GLY A 412 -19.04 -10.80 -0.60
CA GLY A 412 -19.92 -11.06 -1.73
C GLY A 412 -19.48 -10.46 -3.05
N TYR A 413 -18.21 -10.05 -3.18
CA TYR A 413 -17.66 -9.66 -4.48
C TYR A 413 -17.63 -10.84 -5.43
N THR A 414 -18.10 -10.63 -6.66
CA THR A 414 -18.04 -11.64 -7.73
C THR A 414 -16.63 -11.72 -8.32
N GLU A 415 -16.28 -12.82 -8.96
CA GLU A 415 -15.01 -13.00 -9.69
C GLU A 415 -14.70 -11.80 -10.59
N LYS A 416 -15.67 -11.36 -11.39
CA LYS A 416 -15.50 -10.19 -12.28
C LYS A 416 -15.21 -8.88 -11.54
N LYS A 417 -15.76 -8.69 -10.33
CA LYS A 417 -15.47 -7.51 -9.52
C LYS A 417 -14.07 -7.60 -8.89
N ILE A 418 -13.68 -8.79 -8.45
CA ILE A 418 -12.35 -9.06 -7.89
C ILE A 418 -11.26 -8.88 -8.95
N GLU A 419 -11.48 -9.37 -10.18
CA GLU A 419 -10.61 -9.14 -11.32
C GLU A 419 -10.39 -7.63 -11.58
N LYS A 420 -11.46 -6.81 -11.51
CA LYS A 420 -11.36 -5.37 -11.65
C LYS A 420 -10.51 -4.73 -10.57
N LEU A 421 -10.74 -5.09 -9.30
CA LEU A 421 -10.00 -4.53 -8.16
C LEU A 421 -8.53 -4.88 -8.20
N TRP A 422 -8.18 -6.14 -8.52
CA TRP A 422 -6.79 -6.58 -8.51
C TRP A 422 -5.94 -6.00 -9.64
N GLY A 423 -6.44 -5.88 -10.85
CA GLY A 423 -5.56 -5.40 -11.92
C GLY A 423 -6.28 -4.84 -13.14
N ALA A 424 -7.47 -5.35 -13.49
CA ALA A 424 -8.10 -5.00 -14.76
C ALA A 424 -8.42 -3.50 -14.88
N ASN A 425 -8.77 -2.81 -13.80
CA ASN A 425 -9.02 -1.37 -13.80
C ASN A 425 -7.76 -0.56 -14.09
N LEU A 426 -6.63 -0.88 -13.43
CA LEU A 426 -5.38 -0.19 -13.67
C LEU A 426 -4.85 -0.45 -15.09
N LEU A 427 -4.89 -1.71 -15.54
CA LEU A 427 -4.48 -2.07 -16.90
C LEU A 427 -5.32 -1.36 -17.97
N ARG A 428 -6.62 -1.20 -17.74
CA ARG A 428 -7.52 -0.37 -18.58
C ARG A 428 -7.07 1.08 -18.64
N VAL A 429 -6.70 1.66 -17.48
CA VAL A 429 -6.20 3.05 -17.42
C VAL A 429 -4.88 3.16 -18.16
N MET A 430 -3.94 2.24 -17.93
CA MET A 430 -2.65 2.21 -18.63
C MET A 430 -2.82 2.12 -20.15
N ASP A 431 -3.67 1.22 -20.64
CA ASP A 431 -4.00 1.11 -22.07
C ASP A 431 -4.57 2.42 -22.64
N LYS A 432 -5.47 3.09 -21.89
CA LYS A 432 -6.09 4.35 -22.31
C LYS A 432 -5.09 5.50 -22.34
N VAL A 433 -4.22 5.62 -21.34
CA VAL A 433 -3.17 6.64 -21.26
C VAL A 433 -2.21 6.51 -22.45
N GLN A 434 -1.73 5.30 -22.73
CA GLN A 434 -0.83 5.05 -23.87
C GLN A 434 -1.52 5.26 -25.22
N ARG A 435 -2.82 5.00 -25.35
CA ARG A 435 -3.57 5.33 -26.56
C ARG A 435 -3.66 6.83 -26.78
N ILE A 436 -4.01 7.60 -25.74
CA ILE A 436 -4.08 9.07 -25.81
C ILE A 436 -2.71 9.65 -26.18
N ALA A 437 -1.63 9.12 -25.62
CA ALA A 437 -0.28 9.55 -25.99
C ALA A 437 0.00 9.41 -27.49
N ARG A 438 -0.39 8.27 -28.09
CA ARG A 438 -0.25 8.07 -29.56
C ARG A 438 -1.11 9.04 -30.38
N GLU A 439 -2.23 9.51 -29.84
CA GLU A 439 -3.09 10.52 -30.48
C GLU A 439 -2.47 11.92 -30.38
N LEU A 440 -1.82 12.25 -29.24
CA LEU A 440 -1.15 13.54 -29.00
C LEU A 440 0.18 13.69 -29.76
N GLN A 441 0.75 12.61 -30.25
CA GLN A 441 2.01 12.59 -31.01
C GLN A 441 1.79 12.66 -32.55
N LYS A 442 0.55 12.60 -33.00
CA LYS A 442 0.15 12.78 -34.41
C LYS A 442 0.00 14.25 -34.75
#